data_8e3761bc1ff8d1298835dcaa0c0787f5
#
_entry.id   8e3761bc1ff8d1298835dcaa0c0787f5
#
_cell.length_a   1.000
_cell.length_b   1.000
_cell.length_c   1.000
_cell.angle_alpha   90.00
_cell.angle_beta   90.00
_cell.angle_gamma   90.00
#
_symmetry.space_group_name_H-M   'P 1'
#
loop_
_entity.id
_entity.type
_entity.pdbx_description
1 polymer ?
#
loop_
_entity_poly.entity_id
_entity_poly.type
_entity_poly.pdbx_seq_one_letter_code
_entity_poly.pdbx_strand_id
1 'polypeptide(L)'
;MRVAQFVPYFPPHKWGVETVAEEFSKYFISEKCWEVLNVTFSVGQKSLQSYQQDGYKVLIIPAFDIISNYPFPKFWTLQFRSVLKQVKKWNPDIIQTHTRFFLSTFIGGICAKLRKKKRVHVEHGSGLVKGLVWWKAFFANVYDYTLGKLCFSSADQIVAISQGNIPFIKKFSKTPIEVIYRGLDFPEIKRKKQNSDSISLGFIGRLVKLKGVDVLISAFADLIDDYPDLHLQIIGDGEERQNLEKQVKSLNIQDKVSFLGYKDKNTLQNQILPSLDIFVNPSLQEGLPTTVIEALLAQCIVVATDVWGTREISDKSDFILVQPDDPDALIRGIRKVLIQLDAFWLSADMVREKFSRKKRILQYADLYKLLCK
;
A
#
# COMPACT_ATOMS: atom_id res chain seq x y z
N MET A 1 7.59 -15.61 21.38
CA MET A 1 6.40 -14.71 21.41
C MET A 1 5.40 -15.20 20.37
N ARG A 2 4.11 -15.11 20.66
CA ARG A 2 3.02 -15.51 19.78
C ARG A 2 2.25 -14.28 19.29
N VAL A 3 2.25 -14.04 17.99
CA VAL A 3 1.58 -12.88 17.37
C VAL A 3 0.40 -13.35 16.55
N ALA A 4 -0.83 -12.94 16.90
CA ALA A 4 -2.02 -13.18 16.07
C ALA A 4 -2.33 -11.95 15.23
N GLN A 5 -2.29 -12.07 13.90
CA GLN A 5 -2.64 -11.01 12.96
C GLN A 5 -4.07 -11.20 12.44
N PHE A 6 -4.88 -10.16 12.52
CA PHE A 6 -6.22 -10.12 11.94
C PHE A 6 -6.20 -9.21 10.71
N VAL A 7 -6.38 -9.81 9.55
CA VAL A 7 -6.32 -9.14 8.25
C VAL A 7 -7.55 -9.47 7.42
N PRO A 8 -8.04 -8.52 6.59
CA PRO A 8 -9.25 -8.76 5.79
C PRO A 8 -9.05 -9.85 4.74
N TYR A 9 -7.86 -9.90 4.16
CA TYR A 9 -7.46 -10.84 3.13
C TYR A 9 -6.07 -11.38 3.42
N PHE A 10 -5.71 -12.50 2.80
CA PHE A 10 -4.37 -13.10 2.88
C PHE A 10 -4.06 -13.81 1.54
N PRO A 11 -2.79 -14.05 1.19
CA PRO A 11 -2.47 -14.74 -0.05
C PRO A 11 -3.27 -16.05 -0.25
N PRO A 12 -3.71 -16.37 -1.49
CA PRO A 12 -3.22 -15.84 -2.77
C PRO A 12 -3.82 -14.51 -3.24
N HIS A 13 -4.64 -13.86 -2.44
CA HIS A 13 -5.17 -12.53 -2.75
C HIS A 13 -4.02 -11.50 -2.74
N LYS A 14 -3.90 -10.66 -3.78
CA LYS A 14 -2.72 -9.82 -4.01
C LYS A 14 -3.06 -8.34 -3.92
N TRP A 15 -3.26 -7.82 -2.71
CA TRP A 15 -3.41 -6.40 -2.45
C TRP A 15 -2.32 -5.97 -1.44
N GLY A 16 -2.22 -4.69 -1.10
CA GLY A 16 -1.08 -4.19 -0.33
C GLY A 16 -0.98 -4.68 1.12
N VAL A 17 -2.12 -4.80 1.82
CA VAL A 17 -2.15 -5.15 3.26
C VAL A 17 -1.80 -6.62 3.49
N GLU A 18 -2.25 -7.52 2.62
CA GLU A 18 -1.97 -8.96 2.70
C GLU A 18 -0.48 -9.25 2.55
N THR A 19 0.15 -8.57 1.59
CA THR A 19 1.60 -8.69 1.38
C THR A 19 2.36 -8.26 2.63
N VAL A 20 1.94 -7.16 3.27
CA VAL A 20 2.56 -6.69 4.53
C VAL A 20 2.41 -7.71 5.64
N ALA A 21 1.21 -8.28 5.83
CA ALA A 21 0.96 -9.27 6.87
C ALA A 21 1.73 -10.58 6.65
N GLU A 22 1.84 -11.01 5.39
CA GLU A 22 2.66 -12.16 5.03
C GLU A 22 4.14 -11.90 5.28
N GLU A 23 4.65 -10.74 4.88
CA GLU A 23 6.03 -10.33 5.10
C GLU A 23 6.37 -10.27 6.59
N PHE A 24 5.46 -9.79 7.44
CA PHE A 24 5.62 -9.85 8.90
C PHE A 24 5.68 -11.28 9.40
N SER A 25 4.79 -12.16 8.93
CA SER A 25 4.77 -13.55 9.34
C SER A 25 6.09 -14.25 9.03
N LYS A 26 6.58 -14.12 7.80
CA LYS A 26 7.85 -14.72 7.37
C LYS A 26 9.03 -14.23 8.21
N TYR A 27 9.12 -12.92 8.43
CA TYR A 27 10.23 -12.35 9.17
C TYR A 27 10.21 -12.71 10.67
N PHE A 28 9.06 -12.64 11.33
CA PHE A 28 8.97 -12.99 12.74
C PHE A 28 9.33 -14.46 12.99
N ILE A 29 9.04 -15.33 12.06
CA ILE A 29 9.41 -16.74 12.14
C ILE A 29 10.90 -16.95 11.87
N SER A 30 11.42 -16.43 10.74
CA SER A 30 12.79 -16.67 10.32
C SER A 30 13.82 -15.98 11.21
N GLU A 31 13.59 -14.73 11.59
CA GLU A 31 14.60 -13.91 12.28
C GLU A 31 14.40 -13.85 13.80
N LYS A 32 13.20 -14.08 14.29
CA LYS A 32 12.88 -13.97 15.73
C LYS A 32 12.48 -15.29 16.36
N CYS A 33 12.30 -16.35 15.60
CA CYS A 33 11.77 -17.62 16.07
C CYS A 33 10.43 -17.46 16.82
N TRP A 34 9.58 -16.54 16.36
CA TRP A 34 8.26 -16.30 16.93
C TRP A 34 7.22 -17.17 16.23
N GLU A 35 6.16 -17.47 16.92
CA GLU A 35 5.00 -18.14 16.32
C GLU A 35 4.03 -17.11 15.78
N VAL A 36 3.53 -17.30 14.55
CA VAL A 36 2.58 -16.38 13.93
C VAL A 36 1.32 -17.13 13.50
N LEU A 37 0.18 -16.53 13.86
CA LEU A 37 -1.14 -16.99 13.48
C LEU A 37 -1.85 -15.89 12.71
N ASN A 38 -2.19 -16.14 11.45
CA ASN A 38 -2.98 -15.21 10.65
C ASN A 38 -4.45 -15.62 10.68
N VAL A 39 -5.35 -14.66 10.90
CA VAL A 39 -6.80 -14.82 10.84
C VAL A 39 -7.34 -13.94 9.73
N THR A 40 -7.97 -14.55 8.73
CA THR A 40 -8.47 -13.86 7.54
C THR A 40 -9.86 -14.34 7.14
N PHE A 41 -10.45 -13.72 6.13
CA PHE A 41 -11.74 -14.10 5.58
C PHE A 41 -11.61 -14.94 4.32
N SER A 42 -12.56 -15.88 4.12
CA SER A 42 -12.68 -16.60 2.86
C SER A 42 -13.40 -15.72 1.84
N VAL A 43 -12.72 -15.39 0.74
CA VAL A 43 -13.34 -14.79 -0.42
C VAL A 43 -13.21 -15.77 -1.58
N GLY A 44 -14.35 -16.24 -2.10
CA GLY A 44 -14.37 -17.13 -3.28
C GLY A 44 -13.95 -18.59 -3.07
N GLN A 45 -13.33 -18.96 -1.95
CA GLN A 45 -12.92 -20.35 -1.65
C GLN A 45 -13.87 -20.97 -0.62
N LYS A 46 -14.78 -21.82 -1.09
CA LYS A 46 -15.85 -22.39 -0.23
C LYS A 46 -15.42 -23.50 0.75
N SER A 47 -14.22 -24.06 0.65
CA SER A 47 -13.85 -25.29 1.37
C SER A 47 -12.67 -25.17 2.33
N LEU A 48 -11.78 -24.18 2.20
CA LEU A 48 -10.57 -24.12 3.04
C LEU A 48 -10.88 -23.52 4.42
N GLN A 49 -10.60 -24.27 5.49
CA GLN A 49 -10.80 -23.79 6.87
C GLN A 49 -9.50 -23.25 7.50
N SER A 50 -8.38 -23.84 7.13
CA SER A 50 -7.04 -23.42 7.56
C SER A 50 -5.98 -24.05 6.68
N TYR A 51 -4.81 -23.41 6.63
CA TYR A 51 -3.61 -23.98 6.02
C TYR A 51 -2.35 -23.55 6.78
N GLN A 52 -1.25 -24.24 6.51
CA GLN A 52 0.08 -23.89 7.01
C GLN A 52 0.99 -23.60 5.81
N GLN A 53 1.77 -22.54 5.90
CA GLN A 53 2.71 -22.12 4.85
C GLN A 53 3.88 -21.39 5.51
N ASP A 54 5.11 -21.64 5.07
CA ASP A 54 6.33 -20.91 5.51
C ASP A 54 6.46 -20.79 7.05
N GLY A 55 5.96 -21.81 7.79
CA GLY A 55 6.00 -21.87 9.26
C GLY A 55 4.87 -21.11 9.98
N TYR A 56 4.05 -20.29 9.29
CA TYR A 56 2.87 -19.68 9.89
C TYR A 56 1.60 -20.46 9.61
N LYS A 57 0.64 -20.33 10.52
CA LYS A 57 -0.71 -20.90 10.37
C LYS A 57 -1.69 -19.82 9.95
N VAL A 58 -2.60 -20.15 9.02
CA VAL A 58 -3.70 -19.28 8.59
C VAL A 58 -5.02 -19.94 8.98
N LEU A 59 -5.87 -19.20 9.69
CA LEU A 59 -7.26 -19.57 10.00
C LEU A 59 -8.19 -18.72 9.15
N ILE A 60 -9.18 -19.36 8.54
CA ILE A 60 -10.10 -18.71 7.61
C ILE A 60 -11.49 -18.63 8.19
N ILE A 61 -11.99 -17.42 8.36
CA ILE A 61 -13.38 -17.12 8.75
C ILE A 61 -14.24 -17.10 7.50
N PRO A 62 -15.34 -17.88 7.45
CA PRO A 62 -16.26 -17.83 6.31
C PRO A 62 -16.90 -16.45 6.20
N ALA A 63 -16.92 -15.91 4.99
CA ALA A 63 -17.46 -14.58 4.71
C ALA A 63 -18.31 -14.58 3.43
N PHE A 64 -19.18 -13.56 3.31
CA PHE A 64 -19.83 -13.18 2.07
C PHE A 64 -19.03 -12.10 1.38
N ASP A 65 -19.03 -12.10 0.07
CA ASP A 65 -18.54 -11.00 -0.77
C ASP A 65 -19.76 -10.21 -1.29
N ILE A 66 -20.45 -9.50 -0.38
CA ILE A 66 -21.66 -8.73 -0.70
C ILE A 66 -21.31 -7.44 -1.44
N ILE A 67 -20.22 -6.81 -1.01
CA ILE A 67 -19.67 -5.60 -1.63
C ILE A 67 -18.28 -5.97 -2.09
N SER A 68 -17.98 -5.78 -3.39
CA SER A 68 -16.67 -6.07 -3.94
C SER A 68 -15.56 -5.52 -3.05
N ASN A 69 -14.64 -6.40 -2.66
CA ASN A 69 -13.51 -6.08 -1.77
C ASN A 69 -13.87 -5.70 -0.32
N TYR A 70 -15.07 -6.08 0.16
CA TYR A 70 -15.45 -5.90 1.56
C TYR A 70 -16.11 -7.17 2.12
N PRO A 71 -15.32 -8.12 2.66
CA PRO A 71 -15.82 -9.40 3.15
C PRO A 71 -16.66 -9.21 4.41
N PHE A 72 -17.88 -9.75 4.42
CA PHE A 72 -18.77 -9.75 5.57
C PHE A 72 -18.77 -11.14 6.24
N PRO A 73 -18.25 -11.31 7.46
CA PRO A 73 -18.10 -12.60 8.11
C PRO A 73 -19.43 -13.24 8.49
N LYS A 74 -19.51 -14.56 8.32
CA LYS A 74 -20.67 -15.37 8.70
C LYS A 74 -20.61 -15.72 10.19
N PHE A 75 -20.96 -14.78 11.07
CA PHE A 75 -20.84 -14.86 12.52
C PHE A 75 -21.55 -16.05 13.17
N TRP A 76 -22.65 -16.56 12.54
CA TRP A 76 -23.48 -17.65 13.07
C TRP A 76 -22.92 -19.05 12.79
N THR A 77 -21.87 -19.18 11.99
CA THR A 77 -21.36 -20.50 11.58
C THR A 77 -20.54 -21.18 12.69
N LEU A 78 -20.58 -22.51 12.68
CA LEU A 78 -19.71 -23.32 13.58
C LEU A 78 -18.25 -23.08 13.29
N GLN A 79 -17.90 -22.84 12.01
CA GLN A 79 -16.52 -22.52 11.61
C GLN A 79 -16.04 -21.20 12.23
N PHE A 80 -16.86 -20.14 12.24
CA PHE A 80 -16.51 -18.89 12.92
C PHE A 80 -16.19 -19.13 14.40
N ARG A 81 -17.07 -19.87 15.10
CA ARG A 81 -16.87 -20.22 16.51
C ARG A 81 -15.61 -21.09 16.72
N SER A 82 -15.34 -22.02 15.79
CA SER A 82 -14.15 -22.86 15.80
C SER A 82 -12.86 -22.03 15.66
N VAL A 83 -12.82 -21.08 14.74
CA VAL A 83 -11.68 -20.17 14.59
C VAL A 83 -11.41 -19.41 15.88
N LEU A 84 -12.44 -18.82 16.51
CA LEU A 84 -12.28 -18.10 17.77
C LEU A 84 -11.80 -19.01 18.92
N LYS A 85 -12.27 -20.26 18.98
CA LYS A 85 -11.78 -21.28 19.93
C LYS A 85 -10.30 -21.62 19.68
N GLN A 86 -9.90 -21.77 18.41
CA GLN A 86 -8.50 -22.05 18.05
C GLN A 86 -7.59 -20.87 18.44
N VAL A 87 -7.97 -19.61 18.13
CA VAL A 87 -7.23 -18.41 18.58
C VAL A 87 -7.14 -18.38 20.11
N LYS A 88 -8.23 -18.76 20.83
CA LYS A 88 -8.22 -18.86 22.30
C LYS A 88 -7.23 -19.91 22.79
N LYS A 89 -7.25 -21.11 22.22
CA LYS A 89 -6.36 -22.20 22.63
C LYS A 89 -4.89 -21.89 22.34
N TRP A 90 -4.63 -21.21 21.22
CA TRP A 90 -3.28 -20.80 20.82
C TRP A 90 -2.68 -19.72 21.72
N ASN A 91 -3.54 -18.92 22.38
CA ASN A 91 -3.19 -17.93 23.40
C ASN A 91 -2.10 -16.94 22.95
N PRO A 92 -2.38 -16.01 22.01
CA PRO A 92 -1.41 -15.02 21.56
C PRO A 92 -0.90 -14.12 22.69
N ASP A 93 0.32 -13.63 22.58
CA ASP A 93 0.88 -12.60 23.46
C ASP A 93 0.43 -11.22 22.97
N ILE A 94 0.44 -11.00 21.65
CA ILE A 94 0.02 -9.76 20.97
C ILE A 94 -1.05 -10.10 19.93
N ILE A 95 -2.03 -9.20 19.82
CA ILE A 95 -2.99 -9.18 18.71
C ILE A 95 -2.72 -7.94 17.85
N GLN A 96 -2.37 -8.19 16.59
CA GLN A 96 -2.18 -7.17 15.57
C GLN A 96 -3.41 -7.10 14.67
N THR A 97 -3.88 -5.90 14.38
CA THR A 97 -5.01 -5.65 13.48
C THR A 97 -4.62 -4.66 12.41
N HIS A 98 -5.16 -4.82 11.19
CA HIS A 98 -4.79 -3.98 10.05
C HIS A 98 -6.02 -3.28 9.48
N THR A 99 -5.87 -1.99 9.21
CA THR A 99 -6.87 -1.15 8.52
C THR A 99 -8.22 -1.09 9.24
N ARG A 100 -8.66 0.10 9.60
CA ARG A 100 -9.87 0.34 10.38
C ARG A 100 -11.17 -0.10 9.73
N PHE A 101 -11.24 -0.11 8.39
CA PHE A 101 -12.48 -0.37 7.66
C PHE A 101 -13.00 -1.80 7.74
N PHE A 102 -12.16 -2.78 8.06
CA PHE A 102 -12.55 -4.17 7.95
C PHE A 102 -13.01 -4.78 9.29
N LEU A 103 -14.02 -5.63 9.21
CA LEU A 103 -14.55 -6.34 10.38
C LEU A 103 -13.52 -7.29 11.03
N SER A 104 -12.46 -7.69 10.32
CA SER A 104 -11.32 -8.42 10.91
C SER A 104 -10.70 -7.65 12.08
N THR A 105 -10.59 -6.33 11.96
CA THR A 105 -10.06 -5.45 13.02
C THR A 105 -10.93 -5.47 14.28
N PHE A 106 -12.27 -5.48 14.13
CA PHE A 106 -13.19 -5.60 15.27
C PHE A 106 -13.13 -6.98 15.91
N ILE A 107 -13.08 -8.04 15.12
CA ILE A 107 -12.94 -9.41 15.63
C ILE A 107 -11.64 -9.53 16.43
N GLY A 108 -10.53 -9.01 15.90
CA GLY A 108 -9.25 -8.93 16.60
C GLY A 108 -9.32 -8.13 17.91
N GLY A 109 -10.01 -6.97 17.88
CA GLY A 109 -10.25 -6.13 19.06
C GLY A 109 -11.05 -6.83 20.14
N ILE A 110 -12.14 -7.50 19.78
CA ILE A 110 -12.94 -8.33 20.71
C ILE A 110 -12.08 -9.47 21.28
N CYS A 111 -11.29 -10.13 20.44
CA CYS A 111 -10.36 -11.16 20.88
C CYS A 111 -9.34 -10.63 21.87
N ALA A 112 -8.77 -9.46 21.67
CA ALA A 112 -7.83 -8.82 22.59
C ALA A 112 -8.49 -8.50 23.94
N LYS A 113 -9.65 -7.81 23.90
CA LYS A 113 -10.39 -7.41 25.11
C LYS A 113 -10.79 -8.62 25.97
N LEU A 114 -11.40 -9.64 25.36
CA LEU A 114 -11.87 -10.83 26.09
C LEU A 114 -10.73 -11.64 26.71
N ARG A 115 -9.51 -11.50 26.21
CA ARG A 115 -8.33 -12.24 26.70
C ARG A 115 -7.36 -11.38 27.46
N LYS A 116 -7.67 -10.11 27.67
CA LYS A 116 -6.78 -9.12 28.32
C LYS A 116 -5.38 -9.09 27.67
N LYS A 117 -5.35 -9.16 26.31
CA LYS A 117 -4.12 -9.10 25.54
C LYS A 117 -3.95 -7.73 24.90
N LYS A 118 -2.71 -7.29 24.74
CA LYS A 118 -2.39 -6.05 24.10
C LYS A 118 -2.74 -6.08 22.61
N ARG A 119 -3.32 -5.01 22.11
CA ARG A 119 -3.68 -4.85 20.71
C ARG A 119 -2.90 -3.72 20.05
N VAL A 120 -2.16 -4.05 19.03
CA VAL A 120 -1.50 -3.11 18.13
C VAL A 120 -2.34 -2.98 16.85
N HIS A 121 -2.76 -1.76 16.53
CA HIS A 121 -3.50 -1.48 15.29
C HIS A 121 -2.59 -0.78 14.28
N VAL A 122 -2.42 -1.38 13.10
CA VAL A 122 -1.65 -0.81 11.98
C VAL A 122 -2.60 -0.13 11.01
N GLU A 123 -2.53 1.21 10.93
CA GLU A 123 -3.37 1.99 10.02
C GLU A 123 -2.65 2.29 8.71
N HIS A 124 -3.25 1.85 7.62
CA HIS A 124 -2.72 2.01 6.25
C HIS A 124 -3.37 3.19 5.50
N GLY A 125 -4.48 3.72 5.99
CA GLY A 125 -5.22 4.82 5.35
C GLY A 125 -4.80 6.19 5.88
N SER A 126 -4.76 7.18 5.01
CA SER A 126 -4.30 8.54 5.34
C SER A 126 -5.41 9.56 5.56
N GLY A 127 -6.68 9.17 5.42
CA GLY A 127 -7.77 10.13 5.52
C GLY A 127 -9.16 9.53 5.34
N LEU A 128 -10.14 10.39 5.31
CA LEU A 128 -11.51 10.05 4.91
C LEU A 128 -11.52 9.61 3.45
N VAL A 129 -12.44 8.72 3.11
CA VAL A 129 -12.56 8.21 1.74
C VAL A 129 -13.04 9.33 0.84
N LYS A 130 -12.27 9.63 -0.21
CA LYS A 130 -12.56 10.60 -1.26
C LYS A 130 -12.75 9.88 -2.61
N GLY A 131 -13.35 10.58 -3.58
CA GLY A 131 -13.49 10.04 -4.95
C GLY A 131 -14.57 8.97 -5.12
N LEU A 132 -15.37 8.70 -4.11
CA LEU A 132 -16.56 7.86 -4.22
C LEU A 132 -17.79 8.71 -4.56
N VAL A 133 -18.81 8.05 -5.14
CA VAL A 133 -20.16 8.63 -5.28
C VAL A 133 -20.62 9.11 -3.89
N TRP A 134 -21.28 10.26 -3.84
CA TRP A 134 -21.59 11.00 -2.60
C TRP A 134 -22.22 10.14 -1.47
N TRP A 135 -23.15 9.23 -1.80
CA TRP A 135 -23.77 8.36 -0.81
C TRP A 135 -22.80 7.31 -0.23
N LYS A 136 -21.89 6.76 -1.05
CA LYS A 136 -20.84 5.84 -0.57
C LYS A 136 -19.84 6.58 0.33
N ALA A 137 -19.46 7.80 -0.03
CA ALA A 137 -18.62 8.65 0.79
C ALA A 137 -19.29 9.00 2.13
N PHE A 138 -20.60 9.29 2.12
CA PHE A 138 -21.36 9.53 3.33
C PHE A 138 -21.33 8.32 4.29
N PHE A 139 -21.65 7.11 3.82
CA PHE A 139 -21.61 5.91 4.66
C PHE A 139 -20.19 5.58 5.14
N ALA A 140 -19.16 5.76 4.33
CA ALA A 140 -17.78 5.58 4.73
C ALA A 140 -17.37 6.57 5.85
N ASN A 141 -17.82 7.82 5.76
CA ASN A 141 -17.57 8.82 6.79
C ASN A 141 -18.33 8.49 8.08
N VAL A 142 -19.60 8.11 8.00
CA VAL A 142 -20.37 7.64 9.18
C VAL A 142 -19.66 6.47 9.85
N TYR A 143 -19.14 5.53 9.06
CA TYR A 143 -18.33 4.43 9.57
C TYR A 143 -17.09 4.93 10.32
N ASP A 144 -16.34 5.87 9.76
CA ASP A 144 -15.14 6.41 10.39
C ASP A 144 -15.44 7.12 11.71
N TYR A 145 -16.52 7.90 11.79
CA TYR A 145 -16.94 8.58 13.01
C TYR A 145 -17.54 7.66 14.09
N THR A 146 -17.94 6.45 13.72
CA THR A 146 -18.51 5.45 14.63
C THR A 146 -17.54 4.29 14.90
N LEU A 147 -17.56 3.30 14.02
CA LEU A 147 -16.75 2.10 14.15
C LEU A 147 -15.25 2.38 14.00
N GLY A 148 -14.86 3.26 13.09
CA GLY A 148 -13.47 3.68 12.92
C GLY A 148 -12.91 4.30 14.21
N LYS A 149 -13.68 5.19 14.83
CA LYS A 149 -13.32 5.78 16.14
C LYS A 149 -13.18 4.70 17.22
N LEU A 150 -14.12 3.74 17.29
CA LEU A 150 -14.04 2.63 18.24
C LEU A 150 -12.82 1.74 17.96
N CYS A 151 -12.49 1.52 16.69
CA CYS A 151 -11.31 0.78 16.30
C CYS A 151 -10.03 1.42 16.85
N PHE A 152 -9.83 2.72 16.65
CA PHE A 152 -8.65 3.42 17.14
C PHE A 152 -8.61 3.49 18.68
N SER A 153 -9.70 3.91 19.32
CA SER A 153 -9.74 4.14 20.77
C SER A 153 -9.65 2.87 21.61
N SER A 154 -9.92 1.70 21.02
CA SER A 154 -9.82 0.41 21.72
C SER A 154 -8.47 -0.30 21.49
N ALA A 155 -7.53 0.30 20.77
CA ALA A 155 -6.16 -0.20 20.65
C ALA A 155 -5.31 0.25 21.86
N ASP A 156 -4.34 -0.56 22.27
CA ASP A 156 -3.33 -0.16 23.24
C ASP A 156 -2.25 0.71 22.59
N GLN A 157 -1.96 0.43 21.32
CA GLN A 157 -1.00 1.16 20.50
C GLN A 157 -1.50 1.24 19.07
N ILE A 158 -1.32 2.39 18.42
CA ILE A 158 -1.54 2.54 16.98
C ILE A 158 -0.19 2.72 16.30
N VAL A 159 0.00 2.00 15.20
CA VAL A 159 1.12 2.21 14.30
C VAL A 159 0.60 2.88 13.03
N ALA A 160 1.12 4.06 12.74
CA ALA A 160 0.88 4.78 11.50
C ALA A 160 2.00 4.46 10.50
N ILE A 161 1.66 4.18 9.24
CA ILE A 161 2.66 3.88 8.21
C ILE A 161 3.35 5.13 7.64
N SER A 162 2.90 6.32 8.04
CA SER A 162 3.50 7.62 7.67
C SER A 162 3.15 8.69 8.71
N GLN A 163 3.94 9.76 8.79
CA GLN A 163 3.63 10.94 9.62
C GLN A 163 2.30 11.58 9.19
N GLY A 164 2.04 11.59 7.87
CA GLY A 164 0.81 12.12 7.30
C GLY A 164 -0.48 11.46 7.80
N ASN A 165 -0.41 10.25 8.35
CA ASN A 165 -1.57 9.57 8.92
C ASN A 165 -1.93 10.10 10.31
N ILE A 166 -0.99 10.70 11.04
CA ILE A 166 -1.16 11.13 12.44
C ILE A 166 -2.32 12.13 12.61
N PRO A 167 -2.43 13.22 11.82
CA PRO A 167 -3.51 14.19 11.98
C PRO A 167 -4.89 13.56 11.84
N PHE A 168 -5.02 12.59 10.93
CA PHE A 168 -6.25 11.84 10.73
C PHE A 168 -6.59 10.96 11.95
N ILE A 169 -5.65 10.16 12.44
CA ILE A 169 -5.86 9.26 13.58
C ILE A 169 -6.21 10.07 14.85
N LYS A 170 -5.52 11.19 15.08
CA LYS A 170 -5.74 12.07 16.25
C LYS A 170 -7.15 12.69 16.29
N LYS A 171 -7.86 12.80 15.16
CA LYS A 171 -9.27 13.23 15.14
C LYS A 171 -10.19 12.25 15.88
N PHE A 172 -9.84 10.98 15.92
CA PHE A 172 -10.70 9.91 16.40
C PHE A 172 -10.23 9.27 17.72
N SER A 173 -8.95 9.41 18.07
CA SER A 173 -8.40 8.74 19.25
C SER A 173 -7.24 9.51 19.89
N LYS A 174 -7.10 9.30 21.22
CA LYS A 174 -5.95 9.73 22.03
C LYS A 174 -4.97 8.59 22.28
N THR A 175 -5.21 7.40 21.71
CA THR A 175 -4.31 6.25 21.82
C THR A 175 -2.89 6.63 21.34
N PRO A 176 -1.83 6.18 22.03
CA PRO A 176 -0.45 6.42 21.59
C PRO A 176 -0.24 6.00 20.12
N ILE A 177 0.47 6.85 19.36
CA ILE A 177 0.76 6.61 17.95
C ILE A 177 2.27 6.54 17.79
N GLU A 178 2.74 5.49 17.15
CA GLU A 178 4.12 5.35 16.69
C GLU A 178 4.14 5.30 15.17
N VAL A 179 5.13 5.95 14.55
CA VAL A 179 5.31 5.89 13.10
C VAL A 179 6.33 4.82 12.78
N ILE A 180 5.86 3.75 12.15
CA ILE A 180 6.74 2.72 11.58
C ILE A 180 6.40 2.62 10.09
N TYR A 181 7.29 3.13 9.25
CA TYR A 181 7.11 3.09 7.80
C TYR A 181 7.02 1.66 7.30
N ARG A 182 6.34 1.48 6.19
CA ARG A 182 6.38 0.18 5.50
C ARG A 182 7.80 -0.10 5.04
N GLY A 183 8.35 -1.23 5.46
CA GLY A 183 9.64 -1.71 5.01
C GLY A 183 9.54 -2.41 3.65
N LEU A 184 10.55 -2.23 2.82
CA LEU A 184 10.66 -2.84 1.50
C LEU A 184 11.97 -3.61 1.38
N ASP A 185 11.92 -4.77 0.71
CA ASP A 185 13.10 -5.41 0.13
C ASP A 185 13.12 -5.07 -1.35
N PHE A 186 14.18 -4.42 -1.76
CA PHE A 186 14.44 -4.08 -3.13
C PHE A 186 15.86 -4.49 -3.48
N PRO A 187 16.10 -5.19 -4.59
CA PRO A 187 17.44 -5.57 -5.01
C PRO A 187 18.32 -4.35 -5.24
N GLU A 188 19.62 -4.50 -5.08
CA GLU A 188 20.55 -3.48 -5.54
C GLU A 188 20.60 -3.52 -7.06
N ILE A 189 20.12 -2.45 -7.68
CA ILE A 189 20.11 -2.30 -9.12
C ILE A 189 21.14 -1.25 -9.48
N LYS A 190 22.12 -1.63 -10.29
CA LYS A 190 22.97 -0.65 -10.99
C LYS A 190 22.23 -0.27 -12.27
N ARG A 191 21.72 0.97 -12.32
CA ARG A 191 21.09 1.48 -13.53
C ARG A 191 22.06 1.37 -14.70
N LYS A 192 21.66 0.66 -15.73
CA LYS A 192 22.36 0.71 -17.00
C LYS A 192 21.80 1.93 -17.73
N LYS A 193 22.65 2.92 -18.01
CA LYS A 193 22.29 4.01 -18.91
C LYS A 193 21.82 3.35 -20.22
N GLN A 194 20.54 3.49 -20.54
CA GLN A 194 20.08 3.00 -21.85
C GLN A 194 20.67 3.93 -22.90
N ASN A 195 21.44 3.36 -23.85
CA ASN A 195 21.90 4.06 -25.04
C ASN A 195 20.75 4.10 -26.08
N SER A 196 19.53 4.39 -25.66
CA SER A 196 18.39 4.55 -26.57
C SER A 196 18.08 6.02 -26.72
N ASP A 197 17.80 6.44 -27.95
CA ASP A 197 17.35 7.80 -28.25
C ASP A 197 15.93 8.09 -27.67
N SER A 198 15.24 7.07 -27.14
CA SER A 198 13.89 7.18 -26.57
C SER A 198 13.90 7.29 -25.06
N ILE A 199 13.06 8.19 -24.51
CA ILE A 199 12.87 8.41 -23.08
C ILE A 199 11.60 7.70 -22.61
N SER A 200 11.73 6.82 -21.61
CA SER A 200 10.63 6.04 -21.04
C SER A 200 10.06 6.69 -19.77
N LEU A 201 8.81 7.17 -19.85
CA LEU A 201 7.99 7.50 -18.69
C LEU A 201 7.21 6.29 -18.23
N GLY A 202 7.07 6.08 -16.90
CA GLY A 202 6.29 4.98 -16.37
C GLY A 202 5.38 5.38 -15.21
N PHE A 203 4.19 4.78 -15.19
CA PHE A 203 3.29 4.74 -14.05
C PHE A 203 3.08 3.29 -13.62
N ILE A 204 3.10 3.03 -12.32
CA ILE A 204 2.81 1.71 -11.74
C ILE A 204 1.76 1.85 -10.64
N GLY A 205 0.62 1.20 -10.80
CA GLY A 205 -0.42 1.23 -9.78
C GLY A 205 -1.77 0.68 -10.24
N ARG A 206 -2.76 0.67 -9.33
CA ARG A 206 -4.14 0.34 -9.70
C ARG A 206 -4.72 1.44 -10.57
N LEU A 207 -5.42 1.06 -11.63
CA LEU A 207 -6.10 2.01 -12.52
C LEU A 207 -7.47 2.38 -11.92
N VAL A 208 -7.44 3.28 -10.94
CA VAL A 208 -8.61 3.86 -10.28
C VAL A 208 -8.50 5.39 -10.29
N LYS A 209 -9.62 6.09 -10.21
CA LYS A 209 -9.67 7.57 -10.34
C LYS A 209 -8.68 8.30 -9.42
N LEU A 210 -8.54 7.81 -8.17
CA LEU A 210 -7.62 8.41 -7.18
C LEU A 210 -6.13 8.35 -7.56
N LYS A 211 -5.78 7.59 -8.58
CA LYS A 211 -4.39 7.49 -9.07
C LYS A 211 -4.03 8.53 -10.13
N GLY A 212 -5.01 9.30 -10.64
CA GLY A 212 -4.77 10.45 -11.52
C GLY A 212 -4.11 10.11 -12.86
N VAL A 213 -4.26 8.87 -13.34
CA VAL A 213 -3.62 8.44 -14.61
C VAL A 213 -4.19 9.19 -15.81
N ASP A 214 -5.43 9.61 -15.73
CA ASP A 214 -6.09 10.48 -16.71
C ASP A 214 -5.40 11.85 -16.82
N VAL A 215 -4.98 12.43 -15.70
CA VAL A 215 -4.18 13.67 -15.66
C VAL A 215 -2.81 13.44 -16.30
N LEU A 216 -2.17 12.31 -16.01
CA LEU A 216 -0.89 11.96 -16.64
C LEU A 216 -1.01 11.79 -18.16
N ILE A 217 -2.05 11.13 -18.66
CA ILE A 217 -2.26 10.95 -20.10
C ILE A 217 -2.47 12.31 -20.78
N SER A 218 -3.25 13.22 -20.18
CA SER A 218 -3.43 14.57 -20.72
C SER A 218 -2.11 15.34 -20.76
N ALA A 219 -1.35 15.35 -19.65
CA ALA A 219 -0.05 16.00 -19.57
C ALA A 219 0.97 15.41 -20.57
N PHE A 220 0.92 14.09 -20.78
CA PHE A 220 1.79 13.40 -21.74
C PHE A 220 1.47 13.82 -23.17
N ALA A 221 0.20 13.96 -23.53
CA ALA A 221 -0.22 14.41 -24.88
C ALA A 221 0.35 15.79 -25.24
N ASP A 222 0.41 16.70 -24.26
CA ASP A 222 0.97 18.04 -24.46
C ASP A 222 2.51 18.07 -24.55
N LEU A 223 3.17 17.00 -24.09
CA LEU A 223 4.64 16.90 -24.09
C LEU A 223 5.21 16.28 -25.36
N ILE A 224 4.47 15.40 -26.05
CA ILE A 224 5.00 14.62 -27.17
C ILE A 224 5.32 15.48 -28.40
N ASP A 225 4.69 16.63 -28.55
CA ASP A 225 4.99 17.56 -29.67
C ASP A 225 6.38 18.18 -29.51
N ASP A 226 6.78 18.50 -28.26
CA ASP A 226 8.12 19.04 -27.96
C ASP A 226 9.17 17.91 -27.82
N TYR A 227 8.75 16.72 -27.44
CA TYR A 227 9.60 15.56 -27.15
C TYR A 227 9.09 14.29 -27.87
N PRO A 228 9.29 14.17 -29.19
CA PRO A 228 8.71 13.09 -29.99
C PRO A 228 9.24 11.68 -29.62
N ASP A 229 10.38 11.61 -28.94
CA ASP A 229 10.98 10.33 -28.51
C ASP A 229 10.48 9.85 -27.13
N LEU A 230 9.51 10.56 -26.54
CA LEU A 230 8.84 10.14 -25.32
C LEU A 230 7.90 8.96 -25.54
N HIS A 231 7.95 7.99 -24.62
CA HIS A 231 7.01 6.87 -24.54
C HIS A 231 6.47 6.73 -23.12
N LEU A 232 5.16 6.49 -22.99
CA LEU A 232 4.49 6.28 -21.71
C LEU A 232 4.12 4.81 -21.52
N GLN A 233 4.59 4.21 -20.43
CA GLN A 233 4.22 2.87 -20.01
C GLN A 233 3.28 2.94 -18.80
N ILE A 234 2.08 2.38 -18.91
CA ILE A 234 1.08 2.30 -17.85
C ILE A 234 0.99 0.85 -17.38
N ILE A 235 1.47 0.60 -16.14
CA ILE A 235 1.57 -0.74 -15.57
C ILE A 235 0.55 -0.88 -14.42
N GLY A 236 -0.33 -1.85 -14.57
CA GLY A 236 -1.39 -2.13 -13.62
C GLY A 236 -2.72 -2.41 -14.29
N ASP A 237 -3.75 -2.60 -13.47
CA ASP A 237 -5.11 -2.84 -13.93
C ASP A 237 -6.12 -2.21 -12.97
N GLY A 238 -7.38 -2.05 -13.39
CA GLY A 238 -8.43 -1.48 -12.58
C GLY A 238 -9.65 -1.02 -13.38
N GLU A 239 -10.64 -0.51 -12.65
CA GLU A 239 -11.94 -0.09 -13.22
C GLU A 239 -11.84 1.05 -14.25
N GLU A 240 -10.79 1.89 -14.16
CA GLU A 240 -10.58 3.00 -15.10
C GLU A 240 -9.87 2.60 -16.40
N ARG A 241 -9.36 1.37 -16.52
CA ARG A 241 -8.56 0.97 -17.70
C ARG A 241 -9.22 1.30 -19.03
N GLN A 242 -10.49 0.93 -19.20
CA GLN A 242 -11.21 1.17 -20.46
C GLN A 242 -11.39 2.67 -20.76
N ASN A 243 -11.59 3.49 -19.72
CA ASN A 243 -11.74 4.95 -19.87
C ASN A 243 -10.40 5.58 -20.28
N LEU A 244 -9.29 5.13 -19.69
CA LEU A 244 -7.95 5.59 -20.02
C LEU A 244 -7.53 5.20 -21.45
N GLU A 245 -7.84 3.97 -21.89
CA GLU A 245 -7.60 3.53 -23.27
C GLU A 245 -8.43 4.34 -24.29
N LYS A 246 -9.68 4.72 -23.94
CA LYS A 246 -10.49 5.63 -24.77
C LYS A 246 -9.88 7.04 -24.84
N GLN A 247 -9.38 7.55 -23.71
CA GLN A 247 -8.71 8.85 -23.67
C GLN A 247 -7.49 8.89 -24.55
N VAL A 248 -6.62 7.87 -24.48
CA VAL A 248 -5.44 7.73 -25.36
C VAL A 248 -5.83 7.77 -26.84
N LYS A 249 -6.91 7.05 -27.22
CA LYS A 249 -7.43 7.06 -28.59
C LYS A 249 -7.97 8.41 -29.01
N SER A 250 -8.72 9.10 -28.14
CA SER A 250 -9.28 10.42 -28.47
C SER A 250 -8.23 11.52 -28.64
N LEU A 251 -7.06 11.33 -27.99
CA LEU A 251 -5.89 12.22 -28.13
C LEU A 251 -4.95 11.83 -29.29
N ASN A 252 -5.23 10.73 -30.01
CA ASN A 252 -4.42 10.20 -31.12
C ASN A 252 -2.96 9.89 -30.75
N ILE A 253 -2.72 9.40 -29.52
CA ILE A 253 -1.38 9.10 -28.97
C ILE A 253 -1.14 7.60 -28.70
N GLN A 254 -1.94 6.71 -29.28
CA GLN A 254 -1.87 5.26 -29.03
C GLN A 254 -0.52 4.64 -29.38
N ASP A 255 0.21 5.18 -30.32
CA ASP A 255 1.53 4.70 -30.73
C ASP A 255 2.63 5.06 -29.71
N LYS A 256 2.35 5.97 -28.80
CA LYS A 256 3.27 6.46 -27.74
C LYS A 256 2.91 5.95 -26.34
N VAL A 257 1.75 5.31 -26.16
CA VAL A 257 1.27 4.85 -24.86
C VAL A 257 1.04 3.34 -24.85
N SER A 258 1.67 2.64 -23.91
CA SER A 258 1.56 1.19 -23.75
C SER A 258 0.91 0.82 -22.43
N PHE A 259 -0.20 0.06 -22.48
CA PHE A 259 -0.85 -0.54 -21.31
C PHE A 259 -0.32 -1.96 -21.09
N LEU A 260 0.58 -2.16 -20.12
CA LEU A 260 1.26 -3.44 -19.91
C LEU A 260 0.49 -4.41 -18.98
N GLY A 261 -0.64 -3.97 -18.42
CA GLY A 261 -1.41 -4.76 -17.47
C GLY A 261 -0.71 -4.99 -16.14
N TYR A 262 -1.31 -5.85 -15.31
CA TYR A 262 -0.70 -6.23 -14.02
C TYR A 262 0.62 -7.01 -14.24
N LYS A 263 1.63 -6.65 -13.46
CA LYS A 263 2.91 -7.37 -13.40
C LYS A 263 3.21 -7.76 -11.96
N ASP A 264 3.83 -8.92 -11.78
CA ASP A 264 4.28 -9.38 -10.46
C ASP A 264 5.49 -8.56 -9.96
N LYS A 265 5.74 -8.64 -8.65
CA LYS A 265 6.80 -7.87 -8.00
C LYS A 265 8.19 -8.13 -8.59
N ASN A 266 8.49 -9.37 -8.95
CA ASN A 266 9.80 -9.72 -9.51
C ASN A 266 10.02 -9.07 -10.89
N THR A 267 9.01 -9.12 -11.75
CA THR A 267 9.02 -8.46 -13.06
C THR A 267 9.12 -6.93 -12.91
N LEU A 268 8.36 -6.35 -11.97
CA LEU A 268 8.43 -4.90 -11.71
C LEU A 268 9.82 -4.46 -11.27
N GLN A 269 10.42 -5.15 -10.29
CA GLN A 269 11.70 -4.75 -9.70
C GLN A 269 12.90 -5.03 -10.59
N ASN A 270 12.90 -6.12 -11.35
CA ASN A 270 14.08 -6.55 -12.11
C ASN A 270 14.03 -6.19 -13.60
N GLN A 271 12.87 -5.85 -14.15
CA GLN A 271 12.73 -5.58 -15.59
C GLN A 271 12.14 -4.21 -15.86
N ILE A 272 10.98 -3.87 -15.27
CA ILE A 272 10.23 -2.66 -15.64
C ILE A 272 10.84 -1.42 -15.02
N LEU A 273 10.95 -1.37 -13.69
CA LEU A 273 11.49 -0.18 -13.01
C LEU A 273 12.90 0.19 -13.50
N PRO A 274 13.83 -0.78 -13.70
CA PRO A 274 15.14 -0.45 -14.23
C PRO A 274 15.15 0.07 -15.69
N SER A 275 14.07 -0.16 -16.44
CA SER A 275 13.93 0.31 -17.82
C SER A 275 13.27 1.69 -17.95
N LEU A 276 12.76 2.24 -16.85
CA LEU A 276 12.15 3.57 -16.85
C LEU A 276 13.19 4.65 -16.58
N ASP A 277 13.14 5.74 -17.34
CA ASP A 277 13.93 6.94 -17.08
C ASP A 277 13.25 7.82 -16.05
N ILE A 278 11.96 8.04 -16.22
CA ILE A 278 11.14 8.88 -15.35
C ILE A 278 9.96 8.06 -14.84
N PHE A 279 9.81 8.01 -13.52
CA PHE A 279 8.62 7.45 -12.89
C PHE A 279 7.68 8.58 -12.47
N VAL A 280 6.41 8.50 -12.87
CA VAL A 280 5.41 9.51 -12.56
C VAL A 280 4.33 8.94 -11.65
N ASN A 281 4.09 9.60 -10.50
CA ASN A 281 3.00 9.26 -9.58
C ASN A 281 2.01 10.42 -9.43
N PRO A 282 0.97 10.52 -10.28
CA PRO A 282 0.03 11.64 -10.30
C PRO A 282 -1.12 11.48 -9.30
N SER A 283 -0.95 10.68 -8.25
CA SER A 283 -2.02 10.29 -7.32
C SER A 283 -2.65 11.49 -6.61
N LEU A 284 -3.96 11.48 -6.47
CA LEU A 284 -4.72 12.50 -5.74
C LEU A 284 -4.70 12.26 -4.22
N GLN A 285 -4.42 11.04 -3.79
CA GLN A 285 -4.32 10.67 -2.38
C GLN A 285 -3.46 9.42 -2.21
N GLU A 286 -2.53 9.47 -1.25
CA GLU A 286 -1.68 8.34 -0.87
C GLU A 286 -1.51 8.29 0.65
N GLY A 287 -1.35 7.08 1.20
CA GLY A 287 -0.92 6.87 2.58
C GLY A 287 0.59 6.89 2.70
N LEU A 288 1.24 6.03 1.95
CA LEU A 288 2.67 5.98 1.67
C LEU A 288 2.82 5.31 0.29
N PRO A 289 3.19 6.06 -0.77
CA PRO A 289 3.28 5.50 -2.11
C PRO A 289 4.52 4.63 -2.26
N THR A 290 4.36 3.32 -2.04
CA THR A 290 5.49 2.37 -2.11
C THR A 290 6.11 2.28 -3.50
N THR A 291 5.34 2.51 -4.55
CA THR A 291 5.85 2.55 -5.93
C THR A 291 6.81 3.71 -6.18
N VAL A 292 6.63 4.85 -5.50
CA VAL A 292 7.60 5.96 -5.50
C VAL A 292 8.90 5.53 -4.83
N ILE A 293 8.81 4.84 -3.68
CA ILE A 293 9.99 4.31 -2.99
C ILE A 293 10.73 3.29 -3.88
N GLU A 294 9.99 2.38 -4.51
CA GLU A 294 10.54 1.37 -5.42
C GLU A 294 11.20 2.02 -6.64
N ALA A 295 10.62 3.07 -7.21
CA ALA A 295 11.19 3.81 -8.33
C ALA A 295 12.51 4.52 -7.94
N LEU A 296 12.56 5.15 -6.76
CA LEU A 296 13.80 5.76 -6.25
C LEU A 296 14.88 4.70 -5.99
N LEU A 297 14.51 3.53 -5.45
CA LEU A 297 15.42 2.41 -5.24
C LEU A 297 15.93 1.79 -6.56
N ALA A 298 15.13 1.89 -7.62
CA ALA A 298 15.52 1.53 -8.98
C ALA A 298 16.30 2.64 -9.70
N GLN A 299 16.55 3.77 -9.03
CA GLN A 299 17.24 4.94 -9.57
C GLN A 299 16.49 5.62 -10.74
N CYS A 300 15.14 5.51 -10.79
CA CYS A 300 14.32 6.32 -11.67
C CYS A 300 14.27 7.75 -11.15
N ILE A 301 14.26 8.74 -12.05
CA ILE A 301 13.92 10.11 -11.66
C ILE A 301 12.41 10.15 -11.41
N VAL A 302 12.00 10.71 -10.27
CA VAL A 302 10.60 10.68 -9.87
C VAL A 302 9.95 12.05 -9.97
N VAL A 303 8.78 12.10 -10.63
CA VAL A 303 7.84 13.23 -10.57
C VAL A 303 6.59 12.73 -9.86
N ALA A 304 6.24 13.33 -8.73
CA ALA A 304 5.12 12.87 -7.93
C ALA A 304 4.28 14.03 -7.42
N THR A 305 2.99 13.78 -7.23
CA THR A 305 2.10 14.77 -6.61
C THR A 305 2.41 14.92 -5.12
N ASP A 306 2.25 16.16 -4.65
CA ASP A 306 2.49 16.57 -3.29
C ASP A 306 1.30 16.21 -2.39
N VAL A 307 1.12 14.93 -2.15
CA VAL A 307 0.08 14.36 -1.29
C VAL A 307 0.68 13.74 -0.04
N TRP A 308 -0.18 13.42 0.94
CA TRP A 308 0.22 12.80 2.19
C TRP A 308 1.12 11.58 1.98
N GLY A 309 2.21 11.50 2.70
CA GLY A 309 3.18 10.42 2.63
C GLY A 309 4.22 10.54 1.52
N THR A 310 3.97 11.26 0.43
CA THR A 310 4.97 11.45 -0.64
C THR A 310 6.13 12.31 -0.16
N ARG A 311 5.85 13.43 0.52
CA ARG A 311 6.86 14.34 1.08
C ARG A 311 7.83 13.69 2.06
N GLU A 312 7.40 12.60 2.68
CA GLU A 312 8.17 11.91 3.72
C GLU A 312 9.18 10.91 3.15
N ILE A 313 9.11 10.59 1.85
CA ILE A 313 9.91 9.51 1.27
C ILE A 313 11.38 9.90 1.26
N SER A 314 11.69 11.08 0.72
CA SER A 314 13.06 11.58 0.61
C SER A 314 13.09 13.09 0.73
N ASP A 315 14.28 13.68 0.72
CA ASP A 315 14.46 15.12 0.68
C ASP A 315 14.04 15.66 -0.70
N LYS A 316 13.67 16.94 -0.77
CA LYS A 316 13.14 17.59 -1.99
C LYS A 316 14.12 17.59 -3.19
N SER A 317 15.38 17.26 -2.97
CA SER A 317 16.41 17.15 -4.03
C SER A 317 16.32 15.86 -4.84
N ASP A 318 15.68 14.80 -4.28
CA ASP A 318 15.71 13.47 -4.88
C ASP A 318 14.56 13.23 -5.87
N PHE A 319 13.52 14.08 -5.85
CA PHE A 319 12.37 13.98 -6.74
C PHE A 319 11.62 15.31 -6.86
N ILE A 320 10.83 15.45 -7.91
CA ILE A 320 10.03 16.66 -8.16
C ILE A 320 8.62 16.45 -7.61
N LEU A 321 8.22 17.35 -6.69
CA LEU A 321 6.85 17.43 -6.20
C LEU A 321 6.04 18.46 -6.98
N VAL A 322 4.84 18.05 -7.42
CA VAL A 322 3.90 18.89 -8.16
C VAL A 322 2.54 18.94 -7.45
N GLN A 323 1.74 19.94 -7.72
CA GLN A 323 0.38 20.03 -7.19
C GLN A 323 -0.48 18.87 -7.72
N PRO A 324 -1.29 18.20 -6.87
CA PRO A 324 -2.22 17.17 -7.32
C PRO A 324 -3.37 17.80 -8.13
N ASP A 325 -3.93 17.04 -9.08
CA ASP A 325 -5.06 17.44 -9.93
C ASP A 325 -4.78 18.69 -10.80
N ASP A 326 -3.51 18.89 -11.16
CA ASP A 326 -3.04 20.01 -11.97
C ASP A 326 -2.17 19.48 -13.11
N PRO A 327 -2.74 19.32 -14.34
CA PRO A 327 -1.98 18.86 -15.50
C PRO A 327 -0.80 19.78 -15.86
N ASP A 328 -0.97 21.10 -15.74
CA ASP A 328 0.10 22.07 -16.06
C ASP A 328 1.26 21.96 -15.09
N ALA A 329 0.98 21.74 -13.79
CA ALA A 329 2.03 21.48 -12.80
C ALA A 329 2.78 20.18 -13.12
N LEU A 330 2.07 19.13 -13.58
CA LEU A 330 2.67 17.87 -13.98
C LEU A 330 3.54 18.03 -15.22
N ILE A 331 3.07 18.77 -16.25
CA ILE A 331 3.83 19.11 -17.45
C ILE A 331 5.12 19.85 -17.06
N ARG A 332 5.02 20.90 -16.24
CA ARG A 332 6.20 21.66 -15.78
C ARG A 332 7.19 20.77 -15.03
N GLY A 333 6.69 19.87 -14.19
CA GLY A 333 7.51 18.92 -13.43
C GLY A 333 8.28 17.95 -14.35
N ILE A 334 7.60 17.33 -15.31
CA ILE A 334 8.20 16.41 -16.27
C ILE A 334 9.18 17.15 -17.17
N ARG A 335 8.79 18.32 -17.72
CA ARG A 335 9.67 19.16 -18.57
C ARG A 335 10.96 19.55 -17.86
N LYS A 336 10.90 19.90 -16.58
CA LYS A 336 12.10 20.17 -15.77
C LYS A 336 13.06 18.99 -15.71
N VAL A 337 12.54 17.77 -15.59
CA VAL A 337 13.36 16.56 -15.63
C VAL A 337 13.97 16.36 -17.01
N LEU A 338 13.17 16.49 -18.07
CA LEU A 338 13.63 16.29 -19.46
C LEU A 338 14.78 17.21 -19.87
N ILE A 339 14.76 18.47 -19.40
CA ILE A 339 15.83 19.45 -19.66
C ILE A 339 17.12 19.10 -18.91
N GLN A 340 17.05 18.43 -17.76
CA GLN A 340 18.18 18.20 -16.85
C GLN A 340 18.40 16.73 -16.55
N LEU A 341 18.02 15.83 -17.46
CA LEU A 341 18.01 14.37 -17.21
C LEU A 341 19.37 13.84 -16.68
N ASP A 342 20.47 14.34 -17.19
CA ASP A 342 21.82 13.95 -16.79
C ASP A 342 22.29 14.56 -15.45
N ALA A 343 21.60 15.57 -14.94
CA ALA A 343 21.98 16.25 -13.69
C ALA A 343 21.33 15.64 -12.42
N PHE A 344 20.36 14.76 -12.58
CA PHE A 344 19.74 14.07 -11.45
C PHE A 344 20.55 12.85 -11.04
N TRP A 345 21.30 12.97 -9.93
CA TRP A 345 21.98 11.84 -9.29
C TRP A 345 21.19 11.46 -8.04
N LEU A 346 20.61 10.28 -8.06
CA LEU A 346 19.85 9.75 -6.93
C LEU A 346 20.73 8.85 -6.07
N SER A 347 20.98 9.24 -4.82
CA SER A 347 21.48 8.30 -3.83
C SER A 347 20.33 7.46 -3.31
N ALA A 348 20.20 6.23 -3.82
CA ALA A 348 19.22 5.28 -3.30
C ALA A 348 19.50 4.86 -1.84
N ASP A 349 20.66 5.18 -1.28
CA ASP A 349 21.12 4.69 0.01
C ASP A 349 20.29 5.22 1.18
N MET A 350 19.98 6.52 1.19
CA MET A 350 19.13 7.11 2.24
C MET A 350 17.71 6.52 2.21
N VAL A 351 17.14 6.36 1.01
CA VAL A 351 15.83 5.75 0.82
C VAL A 351 15.85 4.28 1.23
N ARG A 352 16.89 3.54 0.85
CA ARG A 352 17.12 2.13 1.22
C ARG A 352 17.22 1.96 2.75
N GLU A 353 17.97 2.83 3.40
CA GLU A 353 18.10 2.82 4.86
C GLU A 353 16.77 3.13 5.55
N LYS A 354 16.10 4.21 5.12
CA LYS A 354 14.84 4.67 5.69
C LYS A 354 13.71 3.64 5.54
N PHE A 355 13.64 2.91 4.43
CA PHE A 355 12.59 1.93 4.15
C PHE A 355 13.09 0.48 4.20
N SER A 356 14.23 0.22 4.83
CA SER A 356 14.74 -1.14 5.03
C SER A 356 13.71 -2.00 5.77
N ARG A 357 13.24 -3.10 5.14
CA ARG A 357 12.32 -4.05 5.76
C ARG A 357 12.84 -4.54 7.11
N LYS A 358 14.09 -4.98 7.16
CA LYS A 358 14.72 -5.49 8.38
C LYS A 358 14.63 -4.48 9.51
N LYS A 359 14.99 -3.21 9.27
CA LYS A 359 14.90 -2.14 10.29
C LYS A 359 13.47 -1.90 10.76
N ARG A 360 12.49 -1.86 9.83
CA ARG A 360 11.10 -1.56 10.19
C ARG A 360 10.46 -2.69 10.98
N ILE A 361 10.69 -3.95 10.63
CA ILE A 361 10.16 -5.08 11.39
C ILE A 361 10.84 -5.23 12.76
N LEU A 362 12.12 -4.85 12.90
CA LEU A 362 12.76 -4.75 14.21
C LEU A 362 12.05 -3.76 15.12
N GLN A 363 11.62 -2.60 14.62
CA GLN A 363 10.83 -1.63 15.40
C GLN A 363 9.51 -2.25 15.90
N TYR A 364 8.79 -2.99 15.05
CA TYR A 364 7.61 -3.74 15.51
C TYR A 364 7.95 -4.76 16.59
N ALA A 365 9.05 -5.49 16.45
CA ALA A 365 9.47 -6.48 17.44
C ALA A 365 9.79 -5.84 18.80
N ASP A 366 10.44 -4.68 18.80
CA ASP A 366 10.77 -3.96 20.04
C ASP A 366 9.52 -3.34 20.67
N LEU A 367 8.61 -2.77 19.86
CA LEU A 367 7.30 -2.31 20.32
C LEU A 367 6.51 -3.45 20.99
N TYR A 368 6.45 -4.64 20.41
CA TYR A 368 5.72 -5.76 20.98
C TYR A 368 6.32 -6.24 22.30
N LYS A 369 7.64 -6.31 22.40
CA LYS A 369 8.32 -6.63 23.66
C LYS A 369 8.02 -5.61 24.74
N LEU A 370 7.98 -4.31 24.39
CA LEU A 370 7.66 -3.24 25.34
C LEU A 370 6.23 -3.38 25.87
N LEU A 371 5.28 -3.69 25.01
CA LEU A 371 3.86 -3.84 25.39
C LEU A 371 3.56 -5.10 26.19
N CYS A 372 4.42 -6.13 26.12
CA CYS A 372 4.28 -7.38 26.87
C CYS A 372 5.00 -7.40 28.22
N LYS A 373 5.77 -6.36 28.55
CA LYS A 373 6.35 -6.15 29.88
C LYS A 373 5.30 -5.61 30.84
#